data_4ed4c0997380587c6eac45579967cba5
#
_entry.id   4ed4c0997380587c6eac45579967cba5
#
_cell.length_a   1.000
_cell.length_b   1.000
_cell.length_c   1.000
_cell.angle_alpha   90.00
_cell.angle_beta   90.00
_cell.angle_gamma   90.00
#
_symmetry.space_group_name_H-M   'P 1'
#
loop_
_entity.id
_entity.type
_entity.pdbx_description
1 polymer ?
#
loop_
_entity_poly.entity_id
_entity_poly.type
_entity_poly.pdbx_seq_one_letter_code
_entity_poly.pdbx_strand_id
1 'polypeptide(L)'
;METKHTKFPTPPWDMEIAAERLVFEETTWNSHEPDKIIEGYADNIEMRDGVEFINGKQELKQFLKRKFEKQLDYTMKLDLWGALKGRMAVRFEAEWRDASGRWYRNYGVQVFQFNDHGYVERRFASQETISIEK
;
A
#
# COMPACT_ATOMS: atom_id res chain seq x y z
N MET A 1 5.39 7.99 33.91
CA MET A 1 5.33 8.38 32.50
C MET A 1 4.99 7.19 31.63
N GLU A 2 4.10 7.37 30.75
CA GLU A 2 3.69 6.30 29.91
C GLU A 2 4.52 6.23 28.63
N THR A 3 4.96 5.03 28.27
CA THR A 3 5.65 4.81 27.02
C THR A 3 4.62 4.37 25.99
N LYS A 4 4.46 5.17 24.94
CA LYS A 4 3.61 4.76 23.86
C LYS A 4 4.31 3.74 23.00
N HIS A 5 3.72 2.57 22.94
CA HIS A 5 4.17 1.56 22.03
C HIS A 5 3.42 1.74 20.71
N THR A 6 4.08 2.31 19.74
CA THR A 6 3.52 2.38 18.41
C THR A 6 3.95 1.14 17.66
N LYS A 7 3.05 0.60 16.88
CA LYS A 7 3.31 -0.58 16.06
C LYS A 7 4.38 -0.31 15.01
N PHE A 8 4.51 0.94 14.61
CA PHE A 8 5.41 1.35 13.55
C PHE A 8 6.33 2.45 14.01
N PRO A 9 7.48 2.61 13.34
CA PRO A 9 8.29 3.80 13.56
C PRO A 9 7.47 5.05 13.28
N THR A 10 7.67 6.09 14.08
CA THR A 10 6.94 7.34 13.91
C THR A 10 7.76 8.37 13.15
N PRO A 11 7.11 9.21 12.30
CA PRO A 11 7.85 10.28 11.64
C PRO A 11 8.37 11.32 12.64
N PRO A 12 9.40 12.10 12.29
CA PRO A 12 10.08 12.11 11.00
C PRO A 12 11.05 10.95 10.85
N TRP A 13 11.24 10.48 9.62
CA TRP A 13 12.08 9.33 9.31
C TRP A 13 13.29 9.71 8.46
N ASP A 14 14.38 8.95 8.62
CA ASP A 14 15.39 8.87 7.60
C ASP A 14 15.02 7.75 6.62
N MET A 15 15.83 7.57 5.59
CA MET A 15 15.54 6.58 4.55
C MET A 15 15.52 5.16 5.08
N GLU A 16 16.36 4.86 6.05
CA GLU A 16 16.44 3.51 6.59
C GLU A 16 15.17 3.15 7.35
N ILE A 17 14.69 4.04 8.20
CA ILE A 17 13.47 3.82 8.98
C ILE A 17 12.27 3.79 8.07
N ALA A 18 12.22 4.67 7.07
CA ALA A 18 11.14 4.67 6.09
C ALA A 18 11.09 3.34 5.33
N ALA A 19 12.24 2.79 4.98
CA ALA A 19 12.30 1.49 4.31
C ALA A 19 11.74 0.37 5.18
N GLU A 20 11.98 0.40 6.48
CA GLU A 20 11.39 -0.58 7.40
C GLU A 20 9.87 -0.51 7.38
N ARG A 21 9.32 0.70 7.40
CA ARG A 21 7.87 0.87 7.34
C ARG A 21 7.31 0.33 6.02
N LEU A 22 8.05 0.54 4.94
CA LEU A 22 7.62 0.09 3.62
C LEU A 22 7.60 -1.44 3.52
N VAL A 23 8.47 -2.14 4.23
CA VAL A 23 8.46 -3.61 4.28
C VAL A 23 7.12 -4.12 4.81
N PHE A 24 6.55 -3.44 5.82
CA PHE A 24 5.24 -3.83 6.34
C PHE A 24 4.17 -3.70 5.26
N GLU A 25 4.19 -2.62 4.48
CA GLU A 25 3.25 -2.43 3.37
C GLU A 25 3.37 -3.58 2.36
N GLU A 26 4.58 -3.86 1.90
CA GLU A 26 4.79 -4.90 0.91
C GLU A 26 4.35 -6.27 1.43
N THR A 27 4.71 -6.59 2.65
CA THR A 27 4.39 -7.88 3.26
C THR A 27 2.88 -8.06 3.41
N THR A 28 2.18 -7.03 3.90
CA THR A 28 0.74 -7.15 4.15
C THR A 28 -0.07 -7.18 2.87
N TRP A 29 0.31 -6.38 1.87
CA TRP A 29 -0.39 -6.45 0.58
C TRP A 29 -0.19 -7.81 -0.09
N ASN A 30 0.99 -8.40 0.05
CA ASN A 30 1.27 -9.71 -0.51
C ASN A 30 0.61 -10.86 0.27
N SER A 31 0.07 -10.59 1.44
CA SER A 31 -0.71 -11.58 2.18
C SER A 31 -2.11 -11.77 1.60
N HIS A 32 -2.60 -10.82 0.81
CA HIS A 32 -3.95 -10.78 0.24
C HIS A 32 -5.05 -10.73 1.30
N GLU A 33 -4.72 -10.33 2.52
CA GLU A 33 -5.66 -10.30 3.64
C GLU A 33 -6.00 -8.85 4.00
N PRO A 34 -7.22 -8.38 3.65
CA PRO A 34 -7.59 -6.99 3.93
C PRO A 34 -7.42 -6.59 5.39
N ASP A 35 -7.72 -7.48 6.33
CA ASP A 35 -7.62 -7.16 7.75
C ASP A 35 -6.17 -6.88 8.17
N LYS A 36 -5.20 -7.52 7.53
CA LYS A 36 -3.79 -7.26 7.82
C LYS A 36 -3.33 -5.94 7.20
N ILE A 37 -3.79 -5.68 5.99
CA ILE A 37 -3.42 -4.45 5.28
C ILE A 37 -3.91 -3.22 6.03
N ILE A 38 -5.18 -3.22 6.44
CA ILE A 38 -5.77 -2.05 7.07
C ILE A 38 -5.17 -1.71 8.43
N GLU A 39 -4.44 -2.64 9.05
CA GLU A 39 -3.73 -2.36 10.31
C GLU A 39 -2.71 -1.25 10.18
N GLY A 40 -2.17 -1.03 8.99
CA GLY A 40 -1.20 0.02 8.74
C GLY A 40 -1.80 1.34 8.33
N TYR A 41 -3.13 1.46 8.31
CA TYR A 41 -3.82 2.63 7.77
C TYR A 41 -4.60 3.35 8.86
N ALA A 42 -4.63 4.68 8.77
CA ALA A 42 -5.39 5.49 9.71
C ALA A 42 -6.89 5.36 9.45
N ASP A 43 -7.70 5.59 10.49
CA ASP A 43 -9.15 5.50 10.35
C ASP A 43 -9.69 6.48 9.30
N ASN A 44 -9.03 7.63 9.15
CA ASN A 44 -9.43 8.69 8.22
C ASN A 44 -8.66 8.63 6.91
N ILE A 45 -8.18 7.45 6.51
CA ILE A 45 -7.42 7.30 5.27
C ILE A 45 -8.15 7.92 4.08
N GLU A 46 -7.40 8.67 3.30
CA GLU A 46 -7.82 9.20 2.02
C GLU A 46 -6.93 8.57 0.94
N MET A 47 -7.54 7.86 0.01
CA MET A 47 -6.78 7.08 -0.95
C MET A 47 -7.33 7.26 -2.35
N ARG A 48 -6.43 7.28 -3.32
CA ARG A 48 -6.79 7.16 -4.72
C ARG A 48 -5.95 6.02 -5.31
N ASP A 49 -6.63 5.08 -5.93
CA ASP A 49 -5.97 3.97 -6.62
C ASP A 49 -6.41 4.02 -8.07
N GLY A 50 -5.51 4.45 -8.96
CA GLY A 50 -5.88 4.76 -10.32
C GLY A 50 -6.90 5.89 -10.35
N VAL A 51 -8.12 5.59 -10.76
CA VAL A 51 -9.21 6.57 -10.80
C VAL A 51 -10.25 6.34 -9.71
N GLU A 52 -10.03 5.36 -8.84
CA GLU A 52 -10.95 5.07 -7.75
C GLU A 52 -10.56 5.83 -6.49
N PHE A 53 -11.53 6.51 -5.87
CA PHE A 53 -11.35 7.25 -4.64
C PHE A 53 -11.93 6.45 -3.49
N ILE A 54 -11.15 6.32 -2.40
CA ILE A 54 -11.49 5.51 -1.25
C ILE A 54 -11.28 6.37 -0.01
N ASN A 55 -12.32 6.50 0.81
CA ASN A 55 -12.26 7.32 2.03
C ASN A 55 -12.68 6.48 3.23
N GLY A 56 -11.78 6.40 4.21
CA GLY A 56 -12.03 5.69 5.45
C GLY A 56 -11.70 4.20 5.36
N LYS A 57 -11.47 3.62 6.54
CA LYS A 57 -11.02 2.24 6.66
C LYS A 57 -12.05 1.24 6.15
N GLN A 58 -13.32 1.55 6.29
CA GLN A 58 -14.39 0.66 5.84
C GLN A 58 -14.40 0.54 4.32
N GLU A 59 -14.31 1.67 3.63
CA GLU A 59 -14.24 1.66 2.17
C GLU A 59 -12.96 1.00 1.68
N LEU A 60 -11.86 1.21 2.40
CA LEU A 60 -10.59 0.55 2.07
C LEU A 60 -10.72 -0.96 2.15
N LYS A 61 -11.33 -1.46 3.22
CA LYS A 61 -11.51 -2.89 3.37
C LYS A 61 -12.34 -3.48 2.23
N GLN A 62 -13.41 -2.79 1.84
CA GLN A 62 -14.25 -3.23 0.74
C GLN A 62 -13.51 -3.21 -0.60
N PHE A 63 -12.71 -2.17 -0.83
CA PHE A 63 -11.86 -2.07 -2.02
C PHE A 63 -10.90 -3.26 -2.09
N LEU A 64 -10.23 -3.57 -0.98
CA LEU A 64 -9.26 -4.66 -0.93
C LEU A 64 -9.92 -6.02 -1.17
N LYS A 65 -11.11 -6.24 -0.62
CA LYS A 65 -11.84 -7.48 -0.87
C LYS A 65 -12.14 -7.66 -2.36
N ARG A 66 -12.66 -6.62 -3.01
CA ARG A 66 -12.94 -6.67 -4.45
C ARG A 66 -11.67 -6.93 -5.25
N LYS A 67 -10.58 -6.26 -4.85
CA LYS A 67 -9.30 -6.37 -5.54
C LYS A 67 -8.80 -7.82 -5.55
N PHE A 68 -8.73 -8.44 -4.39
CA PHE A 68 -8.15 -9.78 -4.29
C PHE A 68 -9.09 -10.89 -4.75
N GLU A 69 -10.38 -10.59 -4.91
CA GLU A 69 -11.30 -11.51 -5.58
C GLU A 69 -11.05 -11.56 -7.08
N LYS A 70 -10.56 -10.48 -7.66
CA LYS A 70 -10.33 -10.37 -9.10
C LYS A 70 -8.87 -10.56 -9.50
N GLN A 71 -7.95 -10.16 -8.63
CA GLN A 71 -6.53 -10.22 -8.90
C GLN A 71 -5.94 -11.40 -8.14
N LEU A 72 -5.94 -12.56 -8.78
CA LEU A 72 -5.51 -13.80 -8.18
C LEU A 72 -3.99 -13.93 -8.22
N ASP A 73 -3.42 -14.59 -7.22
CA ASP A 73 -1.96 -14.79 -7.11
C ASP A 73 -1.19 -13.47 -7.20
N TYR A 74 -1.74 -12.45 -6.57
CA TYR A 74 -1.20 -11.10 -6.58
C TYR A 74 0.15 -11.03 -5.86
N THR A 75 1.14 -10.40 -6.48
CA THR A 75 2.41 -10.07 -5.85
C THR A 75 2.78 -8.63 -6.18
N MET A 76 3.37 -7.95 -5.22
CA MET A 76 3.77 -6.55 -5.37
C MET A 76 5.17 -6.36 -4.83
N LYS A 77 5.97 -5.56 -5.55
CA LYS A 77 7.29 -5.13 -5.10
C LYS A 77 7.28 -3.61 -4.98
N LEU A 78 7.77 -3.12 -3.86
CA LEU A 78 7.86 -1.71 -3.57
C LEU A 78 9.32 -1.29 -3.51
N ASP A 79 9.63 -0.14 -4.13
CA ASP A 79 10.97 0.41 -4.17
C ASP A 79 10.92 1.85 -3.68
N LEU A 80 11.55 2.12 -2.53
CA LEU A 80 11.54 3.44 -1.92
C LEU A 80 12.43 4.39 -2.70
N TRP A 81 11.85 5.48 -3.20
CA TRP A 81 12.59 6.48 -3.95
C TRP A 81 12.99 7.68 -3.09
N GLY A 82 12.20 8.00 -2.09
CA GLY A 82 12.52 9.10 -1.21
C GLY A 82 11.56 9.17 -0.04
N ALA A 83 12.04 9.77 1.04
CA ALA A 83 11.23 10.01 2.22
C ALA A 83 11.67 11.31 2.86
N LEU A 84 10.69 12.09 3.33
CA LEU A 84 10.96 13.34 4.03
C LEU A 84 9.83 13.59 5.01
N LYS A 85 10.21 13.70 6.28
CA LYS A 85 9.24 13.86 7.37
C LYS A 85 8.29 12.67 7.37
N GLY A 86 7.01 12.82 7.24
CA GLY A 86 6.07 11.71 7.22
C GLY A 86 5.62 11.31 5.83
N ARG A 87 6.41 11.56 4.80
CA ARG A 87 6.02 11.29 3.41
C ARG A 87 7.01 10.38 2.72
N MET A 88 6.49 9.58 1.78
CA MET A 88 7.30 8.69 0.95
C MET A 88 6.88 8.80 -0.50
N ALA A 89 7.87 8.65 -1.39
CA ALA A 89 7.63 8.39 -2.80
C ALA A 89 8.15 6.99 -3.11
N VAL A 90 7.33 6.19 -3.78
CA VAL A 90 7.60 4.77 -3.98
C VAL A 90 7.32 4.43 -5.45
N ARG A 91 8.20 3.65 -6.04
CA ARG A 91 7.95 3.03 -7.34
C ARG A 91 7.49 1.59 -7.07
N PHE A 92 6.55 1.09 -7.86
CA PHE A 92 6.08 -0.27 -7.63
C PHE A 92 5.81 -1.04 -8.90
N GLU A 93 5.85 -2.36 -8.77
CA GLU A 93 5.41 -3.30 -9.79
C GLU A 93 4.54 -4.34 -9.11
N ALA A 94 3.48 -4.76 -9.79
CA ALA A 94 2.62 -5.82 -9.28
C ALA A 94 2.22 -6.75 -10.42
N GLU A 95 1.96 -8.01 -10.09
CA GLU A 95 1.49 -9.01 -11.07
C GLU A 95 0.33 -9.77 -10.48
N TRP A 96 -0.59 -10.17 -11.34
CA TRP A 96 -1.70 -11.04 -10.95
C TRP A 96 -2.27 -11.72 -12.19
N ARG A 97 -3.12 -12.72 -11.95
CA ARG A 97 -3.90 -13.32 -13.03
C ARG A 97 -5.38 -13.12 -12.77
N ASP A 98 -6.18 -13.14 -13.83
CA ASP A 98 -7.63 -13.14 -13.68
C ASP A 98 -8.15 -14.60 -13.65
N ALA A 99 -9.47 -14.75 -13.53
CA ALA A 99 -10.10 -16.06 -13.42
C ALA A 99 -9.94 -16.91 -14.67
N SER A 100 -9.67 -16.28 -15.82
CA SER A 100 -9.44 -17.01 -17.07
C SER A 100 -8.00 -17.51 -17.22
N GLY A 101 -7.11 -17.10 -16.29
CA GLY A 101 -5.70 -17.48 -16.35
C GLY A 101 -4.83 -16.48 -17.08
N ARG A 102 -5.37 -15.35 -17.51
CA ARG A 102 -4.59 -14.31 -18.16
C ARG A 102 -3.81 -13.52 -17.10
N TRP A 103 -2.52 -13.29 -17.38
CA TRP A 103 -1.64 -12.57 -16.47
C TRP A 103 -1.49 -11.11 -16.87
N TYR A 104 -1.31 -10.27 -15.83
CA TYR A 104 -1.16 -8.83 -15.99
C TYR A 104 -0.02 -8.33 -15.11
N ARG A 105 0.54 -7.21 -15.52
CA ARG A 105 1.55 -6.49 -14.71
C ARG A 105 1.20 -5.03 -14.65
N ASN A 106 1.32 -4.47 -13.45
CA ASN A 106 1.22 -3.04 -13.20
C ASN A 106 2.59 -2.44 -13.03
N TYR A 107 2.75 -1.26 -13.58
CA TYR A 107 3.91 -0.40 -13.31
C TYR A 107 3.37 0.93 -12.80
N GLY A 108 3.97 1.47 -11.73
CA GLY A 108 3.48 2.74 -11.26
C GLY A 108 4.26 3.35 -10.14
N VAL A 109 3.68 4.42 -9.63
CA VAL A 109 4.24 5.16 -8.50
C VAL A 109 3.15 5.35 -7.46
N GLN A 110 3.58 5.41 -6.21
CA GLN A 110 2.71 5.68 -5.07
C GLN A 110 3.35 6.76 -4.23
N VAL A 111 2.55 7.68 -3.73
CA VAL A 111 2.99 8.64 -2.73
C VAL A 111 2.17 8.43 -1.47
N PHE A 112 2.84 8.49 -0.34
CA PHE A 112 2.25 8.24 0.97
C PHE A 112 2.45 9.42 1.89
N GLN A 113 1.46 9.69 2.72
CA GLN A 113 1.60 10.56 3.87
C GLN A 113 1.18 9.76 5.10
N PHE A 114 2.02 9.77 6.13
CA PHE A 114 1.77 9.05 7.39
C PHE A 114 1.44 10.07 8.48
N ASN A 115 0.60 9.65 9.42
CA ASN A 115 0.34 10.49 10.58
C ASN A 115 1.45 10.35 11.63
N ASP A 116 1.32 11.04 12.75
CA ASP A 116 2.36 11.07 13.78
C ASP A 116 2.58 9.72 14.47
N HIS A 117 1.68 8.77 14.24
CA HIS A 117 1.79 7.41 14.80
C HIS A 117 2.27 6.38 13.78
N GLY A 118 2.62 6.82 12.55
CA GLY A 118 3.16 5.94 11.53
C GLY A 118 2.12 5.19 10.71
N TYR A 119 0.85 5.57 10.80
CA TYR A 119 -0.22 4.99 9.97
C TYR A 119 -0.40 5.79 8.70
N VAL A 120 -0.72 5.10 7.61
CA VAL A 120 -0.96 5.76 6.33
C VAL A 120 -2.24 6.60 6.43
N GLU A 121 -2.11 7.88 6.19
CA GLU A 121 -3.20 8.84 6.22
C GLU A 121 -3.66 9.22 4.82
N ARG A 122 -2.74 9.23 3.86
CA ARG A 122 -3.01 9.46 2.45
C ARG A 122 -2.14 8.55 1.60
N ARG A 123 -2.73 7.97 0.58
CA ARG A 123 -1.99 7.16 -0.38
C ARG A 123 -2.58 7.38 -1.75
N PHE A 124 -1.75 7.83 -2.67
CA PHE A 124 -2.18 8.05 -4.04
C PHE A 124 -1.32 7.22 -4.96
N ALA A 125 -1.95 6.35 -5.75
CA ALA A 125 -1.28 5.45 -6.68
C ALA A 125 -1.72 5.75 -8.10
N SER A 126 -0.74 5.87 -8.98
CA SER A 126 -0.96 5.97 -10.42
C SER A 126 -0.23 4.83 -11.09
N GLN A 127 -0.91 4.10 -11.96
CA GLN A 127 -0.33 2.92 -12.59
C GLN A 127 -0.90 2.67 -13.96
N GLU A 128 -0.14 1.90 -14.71
CA GLU A 128 -0.56 1.37 -16.00
C GLU A 128 -0.47 -0.14 -15.96
N THR A 129 -1.44 -0.79 -16.61
CA THR A 129 -1.54 -2.25 -16.61
C THR A 129 -1.35 -2.76 -18.02
N ILE A 130 -0.52 -3.80 -18.16
CA ILE A 130 -0.36 -4.50 -19.43
C ILE A 130 -0.64 -5.98 -19.23
N SER A 131 -1.06 -6.62 -20.32
CA SER A 131 -1.19 -8.07 -20.37
C SER A 131 0.20 -8.66 -20.64
N ILE A 132 0.55 -9.73 -19.93
CA ILE A 132 1.84 -10.39 -20.11
C ILE A 132 1.64 -11.87 -20.33
N GLU A 133 2.66 -12.52 -20.89
CA GLU A 133 2.69 -13.98 -21.00
C GLU A 133 3.49 -14.55 -19.84
N LYS A 134 3.03 -15.68 -19.34
CA LYS A 134 3.70 -16.38 -18.26
C LYS A 134 3.74 -17.85 -18.47
#